data_89c9917955b97bd5a35e8c89973b9a2d
#
_entry.id   89c9917955b97bd5a35e8c89973b9a2d
#
_cell.length_a   1.000
_cell.length_b   1.000
_cell.length_c   1.000
_cell.angle_alpha   90.00
_cell.angle_beta   90.00
_cell.angle_gamma   90.00
#
_symmetry.space_group_name_H-M   'P 1'
#
loop_
_entity.id
_entity.type
_entity.pdbx_description
1 polymer ?
#
loop_
_entity_poly.entity_id
_entity_poly.type
_entity_poly.pdbx_seq_one_letter_code
_entity_poly.pdbx_strand_id
1 'polypeptide(L)'
;MLLATGLILTGQTPSSKDAVMRDQVSMTLTLDWEVRGGGLQITVVDGAVTLKGVVKDEKARLKATKLAKKVKGVKSVDNQLRLPDQKG
;
A
#
# COMPACT_ATOMS: atom_id res chain seq x y z
N MET A 1 -34.71 4.91 -10.41
CA MET A 1 -34.14 5.00 -10.27
C MET A 1 -33.25 5.33 -9.86
N LEU A 2 -33.18 5.22 -9.84
CA LEU A 2 -32.32 5.59 -9.58
C LEU A 2 -31.44 5.61 -9.06
N LEU A 3 -31.28 5.36 -8.85
CA LEU A 3 -30.51 5.54 -8.40
C LEU A 3 -29.53 5.45 -8.14
N ALA A 4 -29.42 4.99 -8.10
CA ALA A 4 -28.47 4.91 -7.77
C ALA A 4 -27.71 5.34 -7.78
N THR A 5 -27.88 5.41 -8.09
CA THR A 5 -27.05 5.93 -8.19
C THR A 5 -26.26 6.42 -7.48
N GLY A 6 -26.31 6.51 -7.27
CA GLY A 6 -25.55 7.14 -6.58
C GLY A 6 -24.41 6.73 -6.33
N LEU A 7 -24.49 6.29 -6.49
CA LEU A 7 -23.62 6.12 -6.14
C LEU A 7 -22.57 6.21 -6.41
N ILE A 8 -22.65 6.01 -6.62
CA ILE A 8 -21.70 5.94 -6.82
C ILE A 8 -20.76 6.50 -6.65
N LEU A 9 -20.84 6.70 -6.47
CA LEU A 9 -20.04 7.25 -6.28
C LEU A 9 -19.00 7.10 -6.03
N THR A 10 -19.38 6.93 -5.97
CA THR A 10 -18.43 6.89 -5.59
C THR A 10 -17.25 6.43 -6.28
N GLY A 11 -16.94 6.13 -7.28
CA GLY A 11 -15.74 5.79 -7.88
C GLY A 11 -14.49 5.83 -7.02
N GLN A 12 -14.71 6.18 -5.80
CA GLN A 12 -13.63 6.28 -4.83
C GLN A 12 -13.39 4.96 -4.10
N THR A 13 -14.32 4.08 -4.21
CA THR A 13 -14.23 2.80 -3.50
C THR A 13 -13.33 1.86 -4.26
N PRO A 14 -12.29 1.31 -3.63
CA PRO A 14 -11.42 0.36 -4.30
C PRO A 14 -12.19 -0.91 -4.64
N SER A 15 -11.76 -1.60 -5.68
CA SER A 15 -12.36 -2.86 -6.04
C SER A 15 -12.08 -3.90 -4.95
N SER A 16 -12.84 -4.99 -4.96
CA SER A 16 -12.60 -6.07 -4.01
C SER A 16 -11.18 -6.62 -4.13
N LYS A 17 -10.69 -6.72 -5.36
CA LYS A 17 -9.31 -7.19 -5.58
C LYS A 17 -8.30 -6.24 -4.96
N ASP A 18 -8.52 -4.96 -5.14
CA ASP A 18 -7.61 -3.97 -4.57
C ASP A 18 -7.63 -4.00 -3.06
N ALA A 19 -8.82 -4.18 -2.47
CA ALA A 19 -8.93 -4.24 -1.02
C ALA A 19 -8.21 -5.45 -0.45
N VAL A 20 -8.36 -6.61 -1.09
CA VAL A 20 -7.65 -7.82 -0.66
C VAL A 20 -6.16 -7.64 -0.82
N MET A 21 -5.75 -7.08 -1.94
CA MET A 21 -4.33 -6.85 -2.22
C MET A 21 -3.72 -5.90 -1.19
N ARG A 22 -4.45 -4.82 -0.88
CA ARG A 22 -3.99 -3.88 0.13
C ARG A 22 -3.81 -4.57 1.48
N ASP A 23 -4.76 -5.42 1.86
CA ASP A 23 -4.65 -6.14 3.11
C ASP A 23 -3.45 -7.07 3.12
N GLN A 24 -3.19 -7.75 2.01
CA GLN A 24 -2.05 -8.66 1.93
C GLN A 24 -0.73 -7.90 1.98
N VAL A 25 -0.65 -6.77 1.29
CA VAL A 25 0.56 -5.95 1.34
C VAL A 25 0.76 -5.43 2.76
N SER A 26 -0.29 -4.93 3.36
CA SER A 26 -0.22 -4.40 4.72
C SER A 26 0.25 -5.47 5.70
N MET A 27 -0.32 -6.65 5.62
CA MET A 27 0.04 -7.74 6.50
C MET A 27 1.50 -8.16 6.29
N THR A 28 1.90 -8.28 5.02
CA THR A 28 3.26 -8.67 4.69
C THR A 28 4.28 -7.70 5.27
N LEU A 29 4.02 -6.40 5.13
CA LEU A 29 4.93 -5.39 5.65
C LEU A 29 4.90 -5.32 7.17
N THR A 30 3.71 -5.46 7.77
CA THR A 30 3.58 -5.39 9.21
C THR A 30 4.28 -6.55 9.90
N LEU A 31 4.17 -7.73 9.32
CA LEU A 31 4.77 -8.92 9.91
C LEU A 31 6.26 -9.05 9.66
N ASP A 32 6.78 -8.29 8.70
CA ASP A 32 8.22 -8.32 8.44
C ASP A 32 8.92 -7.51 9.51
N TRP A 33 9.77 -8.17 10.25
CA TRP A 33 10.36 -7.53 11.41
C TRP A 33 11.41 -6.46 11.05
N GLU A 34 11.94 -6.48 9.84
CA GLU A 34 12.84 -5.41 9.39
C GLU A 34 12.08 -4.17 8.98
N VAL A 35 10.93 -4.35 8.37
CA VAL A 35 10.12 -3.23 7.91
C VAL A 35 9.22 -2.69 9.00
N ARG A 36 8.56 -3.58 9.72
CA ARG A 36 7.62 -3.22 10.78
C ARG A 36 6.63 -2.17 10.31
N GLY A 37 5.93 -2.51 9.24
CA GLY A 37 5.11 -1.57 8.51
C GLY A 37 3.78 -1.19 9.14
N GLY A 38 3.63 -1.35 10.46
CA GLY A 38 2.33 -1.13 11.10
C GLY A 38 1.80 0.28 11.02
N GLY A 39 2.67 1.27 10.87
CA GLY A 39 2.24 2.66 10.76
C GLY A 39 2.23 3.19 9.36
N LEU A 40 2.36 2.32 8.36
CA LEU A 40 2.43 2.77 6.98
C LEU A 40 1.06 2.89 6.36
N GLN A 41 0.94 3.80 5.40
CA GLN A 41 -0.26 3.93 4.60
C GLN A 41 -0.05 3.20 3.29
N ILE A 42 -1.00 2.36 2.95
CA ILE A 42 -0.91 1.55 1.75
C ILE A 42 -2.16 1.77 0.93
N THR A 43 -1.98 2.15 -0.32
CA THR A 43 -3.08 2.38 -1.25
C THR A 43 -2.88 1.49 -2.45
N VAL A 44 -3.96 0.86 -2.91
CA VAL A 44 -3.91 0.03 -4.11
C VAL A 44 -5.02 0.45 -5.04
N VAL A 45 -4.65 0.76 -6.27
CA VAL A 45 -5.60 1.10 -7.34
C VAL A 45 -5.20 0.32 -8.57
N ASP A 46 -6.08 -0.58 -9.02
CA ASP A 46 -5.86 -1.38 -10.22
C ASP A 46 -4.50 -2.09 -10.21
N GLY A 47 -4.10 -2.58 -9.04
CA GLY A 47 -2.84 -3.29 -8.90
C GLY A 47 -1.62 -2.40 -8.68
N ALA A 48 -1.78 -1.09 -8.76
CA ALA A 48 -0.69 -0.16 -8.50
C ALA A 48 -0.68 0.18 -7.00
N VAL A 49 0.39 -0.17 -6.33
CA VAL A 49 0.53 -0.01 -4.88
C VAL A 49 1.34 1.24 -4.58
N THR A 50 0.85 2.05 -3.65
CA THR A 50 1.58 3.22 -3.16
C THR A 50 1.84 3.03 -1.67
N LEU A 51 3.09 3.19 -1.28
CA LEU A 51 3.50 3.07 0.11
C LEU A 51 3.92 4.44 0.63
N LYS A 52 3.34 4.85 1.76
CA LYS A 52 3.67 6.13 2.40
C LYS A 52 3.91 5.90 3.88
N GLY A 53 4.77 6.72 4.44
CA GLY A 53 5.06 6.65 5.86
C GLY A 53 6.55 6.73 6.12
N VAL A 54 6.92 6.38 7.35
CA VAL A 54 8.31 6.45 7.79
C VAL A 54 8.77 5.07 8.20
N VAL A 55 9.93 4.66 7.70
CA VAL A 55 10.57 3.41 8.10
C VAL A 55 11.92 3.74 8.73
N LYS A 56 12.48 2.77 9.46
CA LYS A 56 13.63 3.03 10.30
C LYS A 56 14.92 3.34 9.54
N ASP A 57 15.10 2.74 8.36
CA ASP A 57 16.33 2.92 7.60
C ASP A 57 16.11 2.60 6.12
N GLU A 58 17.14 2.83 5.33
CA GLU A 58 17.07 2.62 3.88
C GLU A 58 16.83 1.15 3.53
N LYS A 59 17.43 0.26 4.30
CA LYS A 59 17.25 -1.17 4.06
C LYS A 59 15.78 -1.56 4.17
N ALA A 60 15.11 -1.05 5.21
CA ALA A 60 13.70 -1.31 5.38
C ALA A 60 12.88 -0.72 4.25
N ARG A 61 13.26 0.49 3.80
CA ARG A 61 12.56 1.15 2.71
C ARG A 61 12.63 0.32 1.43
N LEU A 62 13.79 -0.17 1.09
CA LEU A 62 13.96 -0.97 -0.12
C LEU A 62 13.28 -2.33 0.01
N LYS A 63 13.35 -2.92 1.20
CA LYS A 63 12.72 -4.21 1.41
C LYS A 63 11.20 -4.12 1.29
N ALA A 64 10.61 -3.01 1.71
CA ALA A 64 9.18 -2.82 1.58
C ALA A 64 8.73 -2.94 0.13
N THR A 65 9.47 -2.33 -0.80
CA THR A 65 9.15 -2.45 -2.22
C THR A 65 9.25 -3.90 -2.68
N LYS A 66 10.31 -4.58 -2.28
CA LYS A 66 10.52 -5.96 -2.68
C LYS A 66 9.38 -6.86 -2.18
N LEU A 67 8.99 -6.68 -0.94
CA LEU A 67 7.91 -7.48 -0.36
C LEU A 67 6.58 -7.17 -1.02
N ALA A 68 6.30 -5.91 -1.26
CA ALA A 68 5.05 -5.53 -1.91
C ALA A 68 4.94 -6.12 -3.31
N LYS A 69 6.04 -6.16 -4.04
CA LYS A 69 6.03 -6.73 -5.39
C LYS A 69 5.75 -8.22 -5.41
N LYS A 70 6.01 -8.91 -4.31
CA LYS A 70 5.76 -10.35 -4.23
C LYS A 70 4.30 -10.68 -4.00
N VAL A 71 3.50 -9.71 -3.63
CA VAL A 71 2.07 -9.96 -3.41
C VAL A 71 1.42 -10.19 -4.76
N LYS A 72 0.63 -11.26 -4.83
CA LYS A 72 -0.01 -11.66 -6.07
C LYS A 72 -0.93 -10.56 -6.59
N GLY A 73 -0.77 -10.24 -7.86
CA GLY A 73 -1.63 -9.24 -8.50
C GLY A 73 -1.05 -7.84 -8.52
N VAL A 74 0.03 -7.61 -7.79
CA VAL A 74 0.65 -6.29 -7.77
C VAL A 74 1.33 -6.04 -9.11
N LYS A 75 0.95 -4.95 -9.75
CA LYS A 75 1.51 -4.57 -11.05
C LYS A 75 2.68 -3.61 -10.90
N SER A 76 2.61 -2.72 -9.94
CA SER A 76 3.68 -1.77 -9.72
C SER A 76 3.66 -1.31 -8.27
N VAL A 77 4.78 -0.79 -7.81
CA VAL A 77 4.90 -0.27 -6.45
C VAL A 77 5.56 1.11 -6.52
N ASP A 78 4.85 2.10 -5.98
CA ASP A 78 5.37 3.45 -5.85
C ASP A 78 5.78 3.62 -4.39
N ASN A 79 7.07 3.57 -4.13
CA ASN A 79 7.58 3.63 -2.77
C ASN A 79 7.87 5.09 -2.39
N GLN A 80 6.99 5.67 -1.58
CA GLN A 80 7.14 7.02 -1.08
C GLN A 80 7.47 7.03 0.41
N LEU A 81 8.07 5.93 0.87
CA LEU A 81 8.49 5.84 2.26
C LEU A 81 9.69 6.76 2.52
N ARG A 82 9.75 7.25 3.74
CA ARG A 82 10.81 8.16 4.14
C ARG A 82 11.51 7.64 5.38
N LEU A 83 12.73 8.12 5.57
CA LEU A 83 13.50 7.79 6.78
C LEU A 83 13.28 8.87 7.83
N PRO A 84 13.48 8.52 9.11
CA PRO A 84 13.23 9.49 10.18
C PRO A 84 14.02 10.78 10.06
N ASP A 85 15.20 10.71 9.46
CA ASP A 85 16.08 11.87 9.32
C ASP A 85 15.76 12.74 8.12
N GLN A 86 14.93 12.27 7.23
CA GLN A 86 14.62 13.01 6.03
C GLN A 86 13.59 14.09 6.31
N LYS A 87 13.87 15.27 5.82
CA LYS A 87 12.96 16.39 5.98
C LYS A 87 12.29 16.70 4.67
N GLY A 88 11.04 16.54 4.61
CA GLY A 88 10.28 16.86 3.43
C GLY A 88 10.33 15.82 2.34
#